data_62ae2b1e3f50126aa10dfcd15fbc83a4
#
_entry.id   62ae2b1e3f50126aa10dfcd15fbc83a4
#
_cell.length_a   1.000
_cell.length_b   1.000
_cell.length_c   1.000
_cell.angle_alpha   90.00
_cell.angle_beta   90.00
_cell.angle_gamma   90.00
#
_symmetry.space_group_name_H-M   'P 1'
#
loop_
_entity.id
_entity.type
_entity.pdbx_description
1 polymer ?
#
loop_
_entity_poly.entity_id
_entity_poly.type
_entity_poly.pdbx_seq_one_letter_code
_entity_poly.pdbx_strand_id
1 'polypeptide(L)'
;MKKQGFNPYLPSWEYVPDGEPYVFGDRVYVYGSHDQFRGCVFCMNDYVCWSAPVDDLGNWRYEGVIYPKTADPLNRDGHMCLYAPDVTVGPDGRYYLYYVLDKVPVVSVAVCDTPAGSYEFYGYVHYSDGTLLGQREGDEPSFDPGVLTEDGKTYLYLGFCGIGDRSRTGPMVSVLGEDMLTVEQAPRVLMPSEPYSQGSGFEGHEFFEASSIRKRGNLYYFIYSSVVMHELCYAVSLYPDRGFVYGGVIVSNCDLHIDTYKRADQPMYYGANNHGSIVQIGGKWYIFYHRHTNGTVYSRQGCMEELYFTEDGKIIQAEMTSCGPNGGPLEGRGVYPAYIACNLFTERKESVYTAAEGGWMDGYFPIITQDGRDGDEEPGYIANMQNGASAGFKYFRCRNVREISLT
;
A
#
# COMPACT_ATOMS: atom_id res chain seq x y z
N MET A 1 19.16 -22.88 -5.11
CA MET A 1 19.15 -21.79 -6.11
C MET A 1 18.04 -20.87 -5.68
N LYS A 2 18.28 -19.56 -5.51
CA LYS A 2 17.21 -18.61 -5.13
C LYS A 2 16.11 -18.63 -6.18
N LYS A 3 14.86 -18.57 -5.74
CA LYS A 3 13.72 -18.47 -6.65
C LYS A 3 13.70 -17.04 -7.24
N GLN A 4 13.60 -16.93 -8.55
CA GLN A 4 13.45 -15.63 -9.19
C GLN A 4 12.08 -15.05 -8.83
N GLY A 5 12.06 -13.88 -8.19
CA GLY A 5 10.84 -13.15 -7.88
C GLY A 5 10.44 -12.25 -9.05
N PHE A 6 9.18 -11.82 -9.07
CA PHE A 6 8.63 -10.85 -10.03
C PHE A 6 7.37 -10.19 -9.45
N ASN A 7 6.90 -9.12 -10.07
CA ASN A 7 5.63 -8.52 -9.69
C ASN A 7 4.44 -9.17 -10.42
N PRO A 8 3.28 -9.37 -9.73
CA PRO A 8 3.08 -9.14 -8.31
C PRO A 8 3.95 -10.07 -7.47
N TYR A 9 4.39 -9.64 -6.28
CA TYR A 9 5.28 -10.44 -5.45
C TYR A 9 4.57 -11.63 -4.78
N LEU A 10 3.26 -11.57 -4.61
CA LEU A 10 2.40 -12.68 -4.17
C LEU A 10 1.87 -13.46 -5.38
N PRO A 11 1.28 -14.64 -5.18
CA PRO A 11 0.57 -15.36 -6.23
C PRO A 11 -0.49 -14.50 -6.91
N SER A 12 -0.75 -14.73 -8.21
CA SER A 12 -1.66 -13.88 -9.00
C SER A 12 -3.13 -13.97 -8.59
N TRP A 13 -3.49 -14.94 -7.79
CA TRP A 13 -4.83 -15.09 -7.18
C TRP A 13 -4.96 -14.43 -5.82
N GLU A 14 -3.90 -13.80 -5.33
CA GLU A 14 -3.88 -13.14 -4.02
C GLU A 14 -3.97 -11.63 -4.18
N TYR A 15 -4.89 -11.02 -3.45
CA TYR A 15 -5.23 -9.61 -3.55
C TYR A 15 -5.03 -8.91 -2.20
N VAL A 16 -3.76 -8.74 -1.81
CA VAL A 16 -3.34 -8.01 -0.60
C VAL A 16 -2.75 -6.66 -1.00
N PRO A 17 -3.58 -5.62 -1.12
CA PRO A 17 -3.13 -4.23 -1.29
C PRO A 17 -2.72 -3.61 0.04
N ASP A 18 -2.39 -2.31 -0.01
CA ASP A 18 -2.16 -1.45 1.14
C ASP A 18 -1.05 -2.01 2.03
N GLY A 19 0.00 -2.56 1.37
CA GLY A 19 1.02 -3.36 2.04
C GLY A 19 1.92 -2.57 2.96
N GLU A 20 1.90 -2.89 4.26
CA GLU A 20 2.80 -2.41 5.29
C GLU A 20 3.86 -3.49 5.59
N PRO A 21 5.07 -3.37 5.00
CA PRO A 21 6.13 -4.36 5.18
C PRO A 21 6.96 -4.08 6.43
N TYR A 22 7.30 -5.15 7.16
CA TYR A 22 8.20 -5.11 8.30
C TYR A 22 9.19 -6.27 8.29
N VAL A 23 10.42 -6.02 8.71
CA VAL A 23 11.41 -7.08 8.92
C VAL A 23 11.45 -7.43 10.40
N PHE A 24 11.05 -8.65 10.72
CA PHE A 24 11.16 -9.22 12.06
C PHE A 24 12.03 -10.48 11.98
N GLY A 25 13.16 -10.45 12.68
CA GLY A 25 14.14 -11.51 12.62
C GLY A 25 14.75 -11.65 11.21
N ASP A 26 14.65 -12.84 10.63
CA ASP A 26 15.19 -13.19 9.31
C ASP A 26 14.14 -13.13 8.17
N ARG A 27 12.95 -12.60 8.44
CA ARG A 27 11.85 -12.55 7.48
C ARG A 27 11.27 -11.14 7.34
N VAL A 28 10.82 -10.83 6.14
CA VAL A 28 9.91 -9.71 5.89
C VAL A 28 8.47 -10.23 5.94
N TYR A 29 7.61 -9.52 6.66
CA TYR A 29 6.17 -9.76 6.77
C TYR A 29 5.44 -8.60 6.11
N VAL A 30 4.33 -8.90 5.45
CA VAL A 30 3.46 -7.88 4.86
C VAL A 30 2.08 -8.00 5.47
N TYR A 31 1.62 -6.86 5.99
CA TYR A 31 0.26 -6.64 6.48
C TYR A 31 -0.43 -5.72 5.49
N GLY A 32 -1.68 -5.97 5.19
CA GLY A 32 -2.43 -5.16 4.25
C GLY A 32 -3.91 -5.47 4.32
N SER A 33 -4.70 -4.69 3.63
CA SER A 33 -6.09 -5.04 3.35
C SER A 33 -6.17 -6.35 2.57
N HIS A 34 -7.35 -6.95 2.50
CA HIS A 34 -7.54 -8.15 1.71
C HIS A 34 -8.79 -8.01 0.85
N ASP A 35 -8.56 -7.74 -0.43
CA ASP A 35 -9.63 -7.61 -1.42
C ASP A 35 -10.18 -8.99 -1.82
N GLN A 36 -11.40 -9.01 -2.32
CA GLN A 36 -12.04 -10.19 -2.86
C GLN A 36 -11.97 -10.18 -4.39
N PHE A 37 -11.62 -11.32 -5.00
CA PHE A 37 -11.77 -11.48 -6.45
C PHE A 37 -13.21 -11.23 -6.88
N ARG A 38 -13.40 -10.32 -7.83
CA ARG A 38 -14.73 -9.83 -8.26
C ARG A 38 -15.55 -9.17 -7.14
N GLY A 39 -14.90 -8.69 -6.09
CA GLY A 39 -15.54 -7.87 -5.08
C GLY A 39 -16.10 -6.58 -5.67
N CYS A 40 -17.13 -6.02 -5.03
CA CYS A 40 -17.80 -4.79 -5.46
C CYS A 40 -17.54 -3.60 -4.51
N VAL A 41 -16.76 -3.84 -3.46
CA VAL A 41 -16.24 -2.84 -2.52
C VAL A 41 -14.83 -3.25 -2.10
N PHE A 42 -14.09 -2.37 -1.45
CA PHE A 42 -12.74 -2.64 -0.95
C PHE A 42 -12.73 -3.59 0.24
N CYS A 43 -11.68 -4.39 0.37
CA CYS A 43 -11.27 -5.06 1.61
C CYS A 43 -12.32 -6.03 2.18
N MET A 44 -12.94 -6.85 1.32
CA MET A 44 -14.07 -7.72 1.71
C MET A 44 -13.65 -8.95 2.53
N ASN A 45 -12.37 -9.34 2.47
CA ASN A 45 -11.86 -10.54 3.13
C ASN A 45 -11.25 -10.25 4.51
N ASP A 46 -10.94 -11.30 5.26
CA ASP A 46 -10.24 -11.22 6.55
C ASP A 46 -8.77 -10.86 6.35
N TYR A 47 -8.10 -10.26 7.34
CA TYR A 47 -6.67 -10.00 7.24
C TYR A 47 -5.86 -11.29 7.20
N VAL A 48 -4.98 -11.35 6.23
CA VAL A 48 -3.98 -12.41 6.06
C VAL A 48 -2.58 -11.84 6.21
N CYS A 49 -1.59 -12.71 6.44
CA CYS A 49 -0.19 -12.32 6.43
C CYS A 49 0.59 -13.20 5.48
N TRP A 50 1.52 -12.57 4.77
CA TRP A 50 2.51 -13.25 3.93
C TRP A 50 3.90 -12.87 4.39
N SER A 51 4.86 -13.79 4.28
CA SER A 51 6.24 -13.52 4.64
C SER A 51 7.24 -14.17 3.69
N ALA A 52 8.43 -13.57 3.58
CA ALA A 52 9.54 -14.13 2.81
C ALA A 52 10.85 -14.04 3.60
N PRO A 53 11.82 -14.94 3.38
CA PRO A 53 13.15 -14.76 3.93
C PRO A 53 13.79 -13.47 3.39
N VAL A 54 14.48 -12.70 4.22
CA VAL A 54 15.15 -11.45 3.81
C VAL A 54 16.21 -11.65 2.71
N ASP A 55 16.71 -12.86 2.55
CA ASP A 55 17.68 -13.21 1.53
C ASP A 55 17.09 -13.93 0.32
N ASP A 56 15.77 -14.21 0.29
CA ASP A 56 15.07 -14.86 -0.83
C ASP A 56 13.64 -14.32 -1.02
N LEU A 57 13.52 -13.06 -1.49
CA LEU A 57 12.25 -12.35 -1.71
C LEU A 57 11.40 -12.94 -2.84
N GLY A 58 11.85 -13.96 -3.55
CA GLY A 58 11.05 -14.75 -4.48
C GLY A 58 10.29 -15.91 -3.83
N ASN A 59 10.45 -16.12 -2.51
CA ASN A 59 9.93 -17.29 -1.79
C ASN A 59 8.93 -16.89 -0.70
N TRP A 60 7.82 -16.29 -1.11
CA TRP A 60 6.73 -15.91 -0.22
C TRP A 60 5.97 -17.13 0.29
N ARG A 61 5.62 -17.09 1.56
CA ARG A 61 4.83 -18.09 2.28
C ARG A 61 3.57 -17.46 2.85
N TYR A 62 2.43 -18.14 2.65
CA TYR A 62 1.19 -17.80 3.32
C TYR A 62 1.26 -18.19 4.80
N GLU A 63 1.07 -17.25 5.69
CA GLU A 63 1.08 -17.47 7.14
C GLU A 63 -0.32 -17.79 7.69
N GLY A 64 -1.37 -17.50 6.93
CA GLY A 64 -2.76 -17.75 7.29
C GLY A 64 -3.56 -16.47 7.50
N VAL A 65 -4.82 -16.64 7.89
CA VAL A 65 -5.67 -15.57 8.40
C VAL A 65 -5.15 -15.17 9.77
N ILE A 66 -4.71 -13.92 9.91
CA ILE A 66 -4.17 -13.40 11.17
C ILE A 66 -5.24 -12.72 12.03
N TYR A 67 -6.31 -12.18 11.40
CA TYR A 67 -7.41 -11.54 12.11
C TYR A 67 -8.71 -11.61 11.31
N PRO A 68 -9.73 -12.37 11.77
CA PRO A 68 -11.03 -12.39 11.11
C PRO A 68 -11.82 -11.13 11.45
N LYS A 69 -12.50 -10.53 10.48
CA LYS A 69 -13.29 -9.29 10.64
C LYS A 69 -14.38 -9.40 11.71
N THR A 70 -14.86 -10.62 11.98
CA THR A 70 -15.85 -10.90 13.04
C THR A 70 -15.26 -10.90 14.44
N ALA A 71 -13.94 -10.83 14.59
CA ALA A 71 -13.30 -10.73 15.90
C ALA A 71 -13.48 -9.35 16.55
N ASP A 72 -13.70 -8.30 15.74
CA ASP A 72 -14.01 -6.97 16.28
C ASP A 72 -15.43 -6.95 16.88
N PRO A 73 -15.60 -6.50 18.15
CA PRO A 73 -16.91 -6.44 18.80
C PRO A 73 -17.95 -5.59 18.08
N LEU A 74 -17.52 -4.56 17.28
CA LEU A 74 -18.41 -3.74 16.47
C LEU A 74 -18.82 -4.42 15.16
N ASN A 75 -18.16 -5.53 14.77
CA ASN A 75 -18.38 -6.21 13.49
C ASN A 75 -18.66 -7.72 13.63
N ARG A 76 -19.29 -8.14 14.71
CA ARG A 76 -19.56 -9.57 14.98
C ARG A 76 -20.38 -10.26 13.90
N ASP A 77 -21.17 -9.51 13.14
CA ASP A 77 -21.96 -10.00 12.00
C ASP A 77 -21.15 -10.04 10.67
N GLY A 78 -19.95 -9.49 10.65
CA GLY A 78 -19.05 -9.47 9.48
C GLY A 78 -19.51 -8.58 8.33
N HIS A 79 -20.43 -7.62 8.56
CA HIS A 79 -20.96 -6.73 7.53
C HIS A 79 -20.10 -5.51 7.23
N MET A 80 -19.07 -5.25 8.02
CA MET A 80 -18.09 -4.20 7.79
C MET A 80 -16.79 -4.79 7.25
N CYS A 81 -16.09 -4.00 6.44
CA CYS A 81 -14.79 -4.36 5.87
C CYS A 81 -13.64 -3.86 6.75
N LEU A 82 -12.54 -4.62 6.74
CA LEU A 82 -11.30 -4.26 7.42
C LEU A 82 -10.43 -3.46 6.47
N TYR A 83 -10.32 -2.14 6.69
CA TYR A 83 -9.51 -1.25 5.86
C TYR A 83 -8.03 -1.30 6.24
N ALA A 84 -7.18 -0.54 5.52
CA ALA A 84 -5.73 -0.64 5.62
C ALA A 84 -5.20 -0.70 7.06
N PRO A 85 -4.46 -1.76 7.43
CA PRO A 85 -3.87 -1.89 8.75
C PRO A 85 -2.42 -1.44 8.79
N ASP A 86 -1.91 -1.12 9.97
CA ASP A 86 -0.48 -1.03 10.23
C ASP A 86 -0.12 -1.75 11.54
N VAL A 87 1.16 -2.15 11.70
CA VAL A 87 1.63 -2.94 12.82
C VAL A 87 2.84 -2.29 13.48
N THR A 88 2.89 -2.31 14.80
CA THR A 88 4.09 -1.94 15.56
C THR A 88 4.35 -2.93 16.69
N VAL A 89 5.58 -2.93 17.21
CA VAL A 89 5.93 -3.67 18.41
C VAL A 89 5.78 -2.75 19.62
N GLY A 90 4.96 -3.14 20.56
CA GLY A 90 4.74 -2.41 21.80
C GLY A 90 5.90 -2.54 22.79
N PRO A 91 5.87 -1.76 23.89
CA PRO A 91 6.91 -1.79 24.93
C PRO A 91 7.01 -3.14 25.64
N ASP A 92 5.97 -3.95 25.61
CA ASP A 92 5.92 -5.31 26.16
C ASP A 92 6.43 -6.39 25.20
N GLY A 93 6.84 -5.99 23.97
CA GLY A 93 7.37 -6.89 22.95
C GLY A 93 6.31 -7.60 22.12
N ARG A 94 5.02 -7.32 22.34
CA ARG A 94 3.93 -7.85 21.53
C ARG A 94 3.70 -7.02 20.27
N TYR A 95 3.01 -7.61 19.28
CA TYR A 95 2.68 -6.99 18.00
C TYR A 95 1.27 -6.43 18.06
N TYR A 96 1.13 -5.12 17.82
CA TYR A 96 -0.13 -4.39 17.85
C TYR A 96 -0.52 -3.99 16.43
N LEU A 97 -1.67 -4.48 15.98
CA LEU A 97 -2.25 -4.22 14.67
C LEU A 97 -3.36 -3.19 14.81
N TYR A 98 -3.15 -2.02 14.22
CA TYR A 98 -4.10 -0.91 14.17
C TYR A 98 -4.87 -0.95 12.86
N TYR A 99 -6.18 -0.75 12.92
CA TYR A 99 -7.04 -0.77 11.74
C TYR A 99 -8.32 0.04 11.99
N VAL A 100 -9.07 0.30 10.91
CA VAL A 100 -10.41 0.89 10.95
C VAL A 100 -11.40 -0.01 10.22
N LEU A 101 -12.67 0.08 10.63
CA LEU A 101 -13.79 -0.52 9.92
C LEU A 101 -14.40 0.51 8.95
N ASP A 102 -14.88 0.09 7.80
CA ASP A 102 -15.36 0.97 6.72
C ASP A 102 -16.55 1.88 7.09
N LYS A 103 -17.27 1.56 8.18
CA LYS A 103 -18.51 2.29 8.56
C LYS A 103 -18.44 3.01 9.90
N VAL A 104 -17.34 2.89 10.61
CA VAL A 104 -17.17 3.52 11.93
C VAL A 104 -15.82 4.23 12.02
N PRO A 105 -15.80 5.52 12.38
CA PRO A 105 -14.57 6.33 12.37
C PRO A 105 -13.78 6.16 13.68
N VAL A 106 -13.51 4.93 14.08
CA VAL A 106 -12.73 4.62 15.28
C VAL A 106 -11.54 3.72 14.93
N VAL A 107 -10.45 3.86 15.65
CA VAL A 107 -9.28 3.00 15.48
C VAL A 107 -9.43 1.80 16.42
N SER A 108 -9.50 0.62 15.84
CA SER A 108 -9.45 -0.66 16.53
C SER A 108 -8.02 -1.16 16.61
N VAL A 109 -7.71 -1.90 17.67
CA VAL A 109 -6.39 -2.50 17.91
C VAL A 109 -6.57 -3.98 18.21
N ALA A 110 -5.80 -4.81 17.53
CA ALA A 110 -5.64 -6.23 17.84
C ALA A 110 -4.18 -6.51 18.24
N VAL A 111 -3.94 -7.56 19.02
CA VAL A 111 -2.61 -7.87 19.56
C VAL A 111 -2.27 -9.35 19.39
N CYS A 112 -0.98 -9.64 19.17
CA CYS A 112 -0.44 -11.00 19.08
C CYS A 112 0.96 -11.07 19.68
N ASP A 113 1.35 -12.25 20.16
CA ASP A 113 2.71 -12.50 20.68
C ASP A 113 3.75 -12.75 19.59
N THR A 114 3.30 -13.00 18.36
CA THR A 114 4.16 -13.27 17.20
C THR A 114 3.75 -12.44 15.99
N PRO A 115 4.66 -12.15 15.04
CA PRO A 115 4.33 -11.28 13.91
C PRO A 115 3.20 -11.78 13.01
N ALA A 116 3.01 -13.09 12.89
CA ALA A 116 2.01 -13.69 12.00
C ALA A 116 1.15 -14.76 12.70
N GLY A 117 0.94 -14.62 14.02
CA GLY A 117 -0.01 -15.47 14.75
C GLY A 117 -1.45 -14.99 14.63
N SER A 118 -2.34 -15.62 15.37
CA SER A 118 -3.73 -15.19 15.49
C SER A 118 -3.80 -13.97 16.41
N TYR A 119 -4.09 -12.81 15.83
CA TYR A 119 -4.32 -11.59 16.59
C TYR A 119 -5.68 -11.67 17.32
N GLU A 120 -5.72 -11.15 18.51
CA GLU A 120 -6.95 -11.04 19.29
C GLU A 120 -7.33 -9.56 19.45
N PHE A 121 -8.64 -9.26 19.42
CA PHE A 121 -9.10 -7.90 19.68
C PHE A 121 -8.60 -7.42 21.02
N TYR A 122 -7.94 -6.26 21.05
CA TYR A 122 -7.34 -5.70 22.24
C TYR A 122 -8.14 -4.52 22.80
N GLY A 123 -8.61 -3.62 21.94
CA GLY A 123 -9.36 -2.45 22.34
C GLY A 123 -9.54 -1.43 21.23
N TYR A 124 -10.11 -0.28 21.60
CA TYR A 124 -10.23 0.89 20.73
C TYR A 124 -9.34 2.00 21.27
N VAL A 125 -8.72 2.77 20.39
CA VAL A 125 -7.98 3.98 20.81
C VAL A 125 -8.95 4.99 21.38
N HIS A 126 -8.63 5.50 22.57
CA HIS A 126 -9.53 6.36 23.34
C HIS A 126 -8.78 7.45 24.11
N TYR A 127 -9.48 8.51 24.46
CA TYR A 127 -9.00 9.52 25.40
C TYR A 127 -9.07 9.00 26.85
N SER A 128 -8.39 9.70 27.77
CA SER A 128 -8.35 9.33 29.20
C SER A 128 -9.72 9.28 29.89
N ASP A 129 -10.74 9.95 29.32
CA ASP A 129 -12.13 9.91 29.79
C ASP A 129 -12.96 8.75 29.21
N GLY A 130 -12.33 7.90 28.37
CA GLY A 130 -12.97 6.75 27.71
C GLY A 130 -13.70 7.08 26.40
N THR A 131 -13.75 8.35 25.99
CA THR A 131 -14.29 8.72 24.68
C THR A 131 -13.38 8.18 23.58
N LEU A 132 -13.94 7.49 22.58
CA LEU A 132 -13.15 6.94 21.47
C LEU A 132 -12.56 8.06 20.60
N LEU A 133 -11.33 7.86 20.13
CA LEU A 133 -10.70 8.76 19.16
C LEU A 133 -11.53 8.79 17.86
N GLY A 134 -11.83 9.99 17.36
CA GLY A 134 -12.72 10.23 16.24
C GLY A 134 -14.19 10.48 16.60
N GLN A 135 -14.56 10.39 17.89
CA GLN A 135 -15.94 10.60 18.36
C GLN A 135 -16.12 11.85 19.26
N ARG A 136 -15.05 12.51 19.62
CA ARG A 136 -15.13 13.77 20.38
C ARG A 136 -15.53 14.90 19.45
N GLU A 137 -16.31 15.87 19.93
CA GLU A 137 -16.66 17.05 19.15
C GLU A 137 -15.39 17.76 18.66
N GLY A 138 -15.28 17.93 17.33
CA GLY A 138 -14.11 18.51 16.68
C GLY A 138 -13.02 17.51 16.27
N ASP A 139 -13.16 16.22 16.61
CA ASP A 139 -12.27 15.19 16.07
C ASP A 139 -12.48 15.03 14.55
N GLU A 140 -11.40 14.82 13.83
CA GLU A 140 -11.48 14.31 12.46
C GLU A 140 -11.73 12.80 12.47
N PRO A 141 -12.50 12.23 11.50
CA PRO A 141 -12.70 10.79 11.41
C PRO A 141 -11.37 10.06 11.25
N SER A 142 -11.20 9.00 12.02
CA SER A 142 -10.04 8.11 11.94
C SER A 142 -10.08 7.30 10.65
N PHE A 143 -8.97 7.28 9.90
CA PHE A 143 -8.84 6.52 8.67
C PHE A 143 -7.37 6.17 8.40
N ASP A 144 -7.09 5.01 7.81
CA ASP A 144 -5.77 4.52 7.40
C ASP A 144 -4.69 4.77 8.46
N PRO A 145 -4.71 4.05 9.57
CA PRO A 145 -3.75 4.24 10.64
C PRO A 145 -2.33 3.86 10.19
N GLY A 146 -1.37 4.78 10.39
CA GLY A 146 0.05 4.47 10.42
C GLY A 146 0.55 4.50 11.86
N VAL A 147 1.48 3.67 12.24
CA VAL A 147 1.96 3.59 13.63
C VAL A 147 3.48 3.43 13.72
N LEU A 148 4.08 4.14 14.66
CA LEU A 148 5.51 4.07 14.96
C LEU A 148 5.76 4.04 16.46
N THR A 149 6.40 3.00 16.96
CA THR A 149 6.91 2.97 18.34
C THR A 149 8.41 3.19 18.33
N GLU A 150 8.85 4.25 18.98
CA GLU A 150 10.26 4.62 19.08
C GLU A 150 10.52 5.37 20.40
N ASP A 151 11.66 5.08 21.04
CA ASP A 151 12.10 5.71 22.30
C ASP A 151 11.03 5.72 23.40
N GLY A 152 10.26 4.63 23.51
CA GLY A 152 9.20 4.45 24.50
C GLY A 152 7.92 5.26 24.22
N LYS A 153 7.77 5.81 23.01
CA LYS A 153 6.57 6.52 22.57
C LYS A 153 5.96 5.83 21.36
N THR A 154 4.64 5.77 21.33
CA THR A 154 3.90 5.29 20.16
C THR A 154 3.17 6.45 19.50
N TYR A 155 3.52 6.72 18.25
CA TYR A 155 2.89 7.74 17.40
C TYR A 155 1.86 7.06 16.52
N LEU A 156 0.64 7.59 16.52
CA LEU A 156 -0.47 7.15 15.67
C LEU A 156 -0.80 8.24 14.66
N TYR A 157 -0.73 7.91 13.37
CA TYR A 157 -1.02 8.80 12.25
C TYR A 157 -2.33 8.38 11.61
N LEU A 158 -3.17 9.33 11.25
CA LEU A 158 -4.51 9.10 10.73
C LEU A 158 -4.90 10.19 9.74
N GLY A 159 -5.75 9.89 8.78
CA GLY A 159 -6.38 10.92 7.97
C GLY A 159 -7.06 10.43 6.70
N PHE A 160 -8.07 11.19 6.32
CA PHE A 160 -8.70 11.16 5.02
C PHE A 160 -9.08 12.59 4.63
N CYS A 161 -8.48 13.12 3.57
CA CYS A 161 -8.64 14.52 3.16
C CYS A 161 -9.11 14.60 1.70
N GLY A 162 -10.43 14.62 1.48
CA GLY A 162 -11.00 14.76 0.14
C GLY A 162 -10.67 16.11 -0.50
N ILE A 163 -10.59 16.14 -1.82
CA ILE A 163 -10.35 17.36 -2.60
C ILE A 163 -11.48 18.38 -2.31
N GLY A 164 -11.08 19.59 -1.96
CA GLY A 164 -12.01 20.70 -1.64
C GLY A 164 -12.71 20.56 -0.29
N ASP A 165 -12.42 19.52 0.49
CA ASP A 165 -13.05 19.33 1.81
C ASP A 165 -12.42 20.26 2.87
N ARG A 166 -13.05 21.39 3.10
CA ARG A 166 -12.63 22.38 4.11
C ARG A 166 -12.84 21.94 5.55
N SER A 167 -13.53 20.83 5.79
CA SER A 167 -13.67 20.27 7.13
C SER A 167 -12.42 19.46 7.56
N ARG A 168 -11.49 19.19 6.63
CA ARG A 168 -10.25 18.43 6.84
C ARG A 168 -9.05 19.35 6.72
N THR A 169 -8.27 19.45 7.79
CA THR A 169 -7.12 20.36 7.83
C THR A 169 -5.81 19.68 7.44
N GLY A 170 -5.77 18.36 7.49
CA GLY A 170 -4.62 17.52 7.12
C GLY A 170 -4.58 16.20 7.89
N PRO A 171 -3.61 15.33 7.60
CA PRO A 171 -3.40 14.13 8.40
C PRO A 171 -3.00 14.51 9.83
N MET A 172 -3.45 13.71 10.77
CA MET A 172 -3.25 13.92 12.20
C MET A 172 -2.19 13.00 12.77
N VAL A 173 -1.46 13.46 13.77
CA VAL A 173 -0.60 12.63 14.61
C VAL A 173 -0.96 12.79 16.08
N SER A 174 -1.05 11.67 16.78
CA SER A 174 -1.27 11.55 18.22
C SER A 174 -0.13 10.78 18.87
N VAL A 175 0.05 10.93 20.18
CA VAL A 175 0.92 10.04 20.96
C VAL A 175 0.05 9.20 21.89
N LEU A 176 0.28 7.89 21.88
CA LEU A 176 -0.41 6.92 22.73
C LEU A 176 0.40 6.59 23.98
N GLY A 177 -0.28 6.18 25.02
CA GLY A 177 0.29 5.67 26.25
C GLY A 177 0.93 4.28 26.09
N GLU A 178 1.57 3.81 27.16
CA GLU A 178 2.21 2.49 27.21
C GLU A 178 1.19 1.34 27.04
N ASP A 179 -0.09 1.59 27.29
CA ASP A 179 -1.18 0.65 27.04
C ASP A 179 -1.55 0.49 25.56
N MET A 180 -0.92 1.27 24.67
CA MET A 180 -1.14 1.25 23.22
C MET A 180 -2.54 1.71 22.78
N LEU A 181 -3.37 2.23 23.68
CA LEU A 181 -4.76 2.63 23.45
C LEU A 181 -5.05 4.07 23.87
N THR A 182 -4.53 4.50 25.01
CA THR A 182 -4.87 5.81 25.58
C THR A 182 -4.13 6.94 24.87
N VAL A 183 -4.87 7.93 24.38
CA VAL A 183 -4.31 9.16 23.80
C VAL A 183 -3.72 10.03 24.91
N GLU A 184 -2.40 10.13 24.96
CA GLU A 184 -1.67 11.01 25.89
C GLU A 184 -1.46 12.42 25.32
N GLN A 185 -1.20 12.51 24.00
CA GLN A 185 -1.14 13.79 23.29
C GLN A 185 -2.23 13.81 22.23
N ALA A 186 -3.13 14.79 22.35
CA ALA A 186 -4.24 14.96 21.42
C ALA A 186 -3.78 15.12 19.97
N PRO A 187 -4.62 14.71 19.00
CA PRO A 187 -4.32 14.84 17.58
C PRO A 187 -3.92 16.27 17.20
N ARG A 188 -2.89 16.38 16.36
CA ARG A 188 -2.46 17.62 15.74
C ARG A 188 -2.16 17.41 14.27
N VAL A 189 -2.37 18.42 13.47
CA VAL A 189 -2.10 18.41 12.04
C VAL A 189 -0.61 18.19 11.77
N LEU A 190 -0.28 17.25 10.91
CA LEU A 190 1.08 16.92 10.51
C LEU A 190 1.57 17.78 9.35
N MET A 191 0.70 17.98 8.35
CA MET A 191 0.90 18.79 7.15
C MET A 191 -0.47 19.26 6.62
N PRO A 192 -0.54 20.30 5.76
CA PRO A 192 -1.83 20.82 5.30
C PRO A 192 -2.48 19.89 4.28
N SER A 193 -3.83 19.83 4.31
CA SER A 193 -4.65 19.29 3.20
C SER A 193 -4.79 20.27 2.05
N GLU A 194 -5.39 19.87 0.92
CA GLU A 194 -5.50 20.65 -0.31
C GLU A 194 -6.10 22.06 -0.08
N PRO A 195 -7.19 22.29 0.65
CA PRO A 195 -7.73 23.63 0.86
C PRO A 195 -6.83 24.57 1.66
N TYR A 196 -5.77 24.06 2.30
CA TYR A 196 -4.88 24.80 3.22
C TYR A 196 -3.41 24.77 2.78
N SER A 197 -3.10 24.22 1.60
CA SER A 197 -1.73 23.95 1.16
C SER A 197 -1.00 25.16 0.55
N GLN A 198 -1.70 26.25 0.27
CA GLN A 198 -1.10 27.39 -0.45
C GLN A 198 0.18 27.92 0.24
N GLY A 199 1.30 27.85 -0.50
CA GLY A 199 2.63 28.29 -0.04
C GLY A 199 3.33 27.29 0.88
N SER A 200 2.81 26.08 1.03
CA SER A 200 3.39 25.02 1.87
C SER A 200 4.44 24.16 1.17
N GLY A 201 4.42 24.11 -0.17
CA GLY A 201 5.22 23.22 -1.00
C GLY A 201 4.59 21.84 -1.26
N PHE A 202 3.38 21.61 -0.76
CA PHE A 202 2.62 20.37 -1.01
C PHE A 202 1.63 20.51 -2.19
N GLU A 203 1.52 21.67 -2.80
CA GLU A 203 0.52 21.97 -3.83
C GLU A 203 0.56 20.98 -5.00
N GLY A 204 -0.57 20.36 -5.29
CA GLY A 204 -0.74 19.34 -6.32
C GLY A 204 -0.36 17.92 -5.88
N HIS A 205 0.17 17.77 -4.65
CA HIS A 205 0.58 16.51 -4.05
C HIS A 205 0.19 16.41 -2.57
N GLU A 206 -0.89 17.11 -2.21
CA GLU A 206 -1.37 17.13 -0.84
C GLU A 206 -1.85 15.75 -0.39
N PHE A 207 -1.86 15.56 0.91
CA PHE A 207 -2.33 14.32 1.52
C PHE A 207 -3.79 14.04 1.19
N PHE A 208 -4.07 12.82 0.74
CA PHE A 208 -5.42 12.29 0.56
C PHE A 208 -5.73 11.23 1.62
N GLU A 209 -4.95 10.12 1.69
CA GLU A 209 -5.09 8.98 2.61
C GLU A 209 -3.78 8.20 2.74
N ALA A 210 -3.80 7.01 3.30
CA ALA A 210 -2.70 6.06 3.31
C ALA A 210 -1.51 6.49 4.18
N SER A 211 -1.76 6.77 5.46
CA SER A 211 -0.71 7.18 6.40
C SER A 211 0.28 6.06 6.68
N SER A 212 1.56 6.26 6.40
CA SER A 212 2.63 5.35 6.79
C SER A 212 3.89 6.14 7.17
N ILE A 213 4.70 5.61 8.07
CA ILE A 213 5.89 6.29 8.58
C ILE A 213 7.08 5.33 8.69
N ARG A 214 8.24 5.75 8.22
CA ARG A 214 9.50 4.99 8.36
C ARG A 214 10.66 5.91 8.68
N LYS A 215 11.66 5.36 9.38
CA LYS A 215 12.89 6.07 9.71
C LYS A 215 14.07 5.55 8.90
N ARG A 216 14.86 6.46 8.36
CA ARG A 216 16.15 6.17 7.71
C ARG A 216 17.21 7.15 8.21
N GLY A 217 18.16 6.61 8.97
CA GLY A 217 19.14 7.48 9.66
C GLY A 217 18.44 8.42 10.64
N ASN A 218 18.63 9.73 10.46
CA ASN A 218 18.01 10.76 11.30
C ASN A 218 16.72 11.35 10.69
N LEU A 219 16.28 10.82 9.56
CA LEU A 219 15.11 11.33 8.86
C LEU A 219 13.92 10.38 9.00
N TYR A 220 12.75 10.98 9.23
CA TYR A 220 11.46 10.33 9.18
C TYR A 220 10.83 10.58 7.83
N TYR A 221 10.37 9.54 7.17
CA TYR A 221 9.67 9.57 5.89
C TYR A 221 8.22 9.23 6.17
N PHE A 222 7.34 10.19 5.99
CA PHE A 222 5.89 9.98 6.02
C PHE A 222 5.43 9.70 4.59
N ILE A 223 4.97 8.50 4.33
CA ILE A 223 4.51 8.02 3.04
C ILE A 223 2.99 8.17 3.01
N TYR A 224 2.45 8.60 1.88
CA TYR A 224 1.02 8.84 1.74
C TYR A 224 0.55 8.81 0.29
N SER A 225 -0.75 8.56 0.08
CA SER A 225 -1.43 8.76 -1.19
C SER A 225 -1.82 10.22 -1.32
N SER A 226 -1.48 10.85 -2.46
CA SER A 226 -1.82 12.25 -2.71
C SER A 226 -3.20 12.42 -3.32
N VAL A 227 -3.68 13.66 -3.41
CA VAL A 227 -4.96 14.03 -4.03
C VAL A 227 -5.08 13.61 -5.50
N VAL A 228 -3.97 13.29 -6.19
CA VAL A 228 -3.99 12.73 -7.54
C VAL A 228 -4.09 11.19 -7.55
N MET A 229 -4.07 10.56 -6.39
CA MET A 229 -4.43 9.17 -6.05
C MET A 229 -3.50 8.07 -6.62
N HIS A 230 -3.10 8.10 -7.90
CA HIS A 230 -2.26 7.07 -8.51
C HIS A 230 -0.81 7.03 -8.00
N GLU A 231 -0.40 8.05 -7.24
CA GLU A 231 0.96 8.18 -6.75
C GLU A 231 1.05 7.97 -5.23
N LEU A 232 2.15 7.36 -4.78
CA LEU A 232 2.60 7.47 -3.41
C LEU A 232 3.66 8.54 -3.35
N CYS A 233 3.42 9.52 -2.48
CA CYS A 233 4.32 10.60 -2.15
C CYS A 233 5.01 10.37 -0.81
N TYR A 234 6.02 11.18 -0.53
CA TYR A 234 6.58 11.24 0.82
C TYR A 234 6.84 12.68 1.25
N ALA A 235 6.74 12.87 2.54
CA ALA A 235 7.24 14.05 3.22
C ALA A 235 8.35 13.64 4.18
N VAL A 236 9.31 14.52 4.43
CA VAL A 236 10.49 14.22 5.25
C VAL A 236 10.66 15.22 6.38
N SER A 237 11.06 14.71 7.57
CA SER A 237 11.34 15.53 8.74
C SER A 237 12.46 14.94 9.59
N LEU A 238 13.05 15.77 10.47
CA LEU A 238 13.93 15.35 11.56
C LEU A 238 13.15 14.88 12.82
N TYR A 239 11.84 15.06 12.82
CA TYR A 239 10.96 14.72 13.95
C TYR A 239 9.83 13.83 13.46
N PRO A 240 9.35 12.86 14.29
CA PRO A 240 8.28 11.96 13.89
C PRO A 240 6.92 12.66 13.80
N ASP A 241 6.77 13.82 14.40
CA ASP A 241 5.47 14.43 14.72
C ASP A 241 5.28 15.87 14.22
N ARG A 242 6.25 16.41 13.50
CA ARG A 242 6.19 17.82 13.03
C ARG A 242 7.25 18.15 11.98
N GLY A 243 7.07 19.30 11.31
CA GLY A 243 8.11 19.88 10.45
C GLY A 243 8.34 19.09 9.16
N PHE A 244 7.34 18.35 8.70
CA PHE A 244 7.42 17.64 7.43
C PHE A 244 7.40 18.60 6.25
N VAL A 245 8.26 18.32 5.28
CA VAL A 245 8.32 19.02 4.00
C VAL A 245 8.17 18.01 2.88
N TYR A 246 7.51 18.42 1.80
CA TYR A 246 7.31 17.55 0.64
C TYR A 246 8.65 17.09 0.07
N GLY A 247 8.77 15.79 -0.16
CA GLY A 247 9.98 15.15 -0.66
C GLY A 247 9.91 14.73 -2.12
N GLY A 248 8.74 14.38 -2.61
CA GLY A 248 8.54 13.93 -3.98
C GLY A 248 7.61 12.72 -4.10
N VAL A 249 7.50 12.19 -5.31
CA VAL A 249 6.78 10.96 -5.64
C VAL A 249 7.71 9.77 -5.47
N ILE A 250 7.24 8.70 -4.85
CA ILE A 250 7.98 7.43 -4.68
C ILE A 250 7.71 6.49 -5.85
N VAL A 251 6.44 6.33 -6.21
CA VAL A 251 5.98 5.45 -7.29
C VAL A 251 4.60 5.90 -7.76
N SER A 252 4.30 5.71 -9.04
CA SER A 252 2.96 5.88 -9.60
C SER A 252 2.47 4.55 -10.14
N ASN A 253 1.28 4.08 -9.75
CA ASN A 253 0.72 2.81 -10.23
C ASN A 253 0.16 2.86 -11.67
N CYS A 254 0.38 3.95 -12.38
CA CYS A 254 0.26 4.08 -13.83
C CYS A 254 1.56 4.55 -14.51
N ASP A 255 2.67 4.55 -13.77
CA ASP A 255 4.02 4.86 -14.25
C ASP A 255 4.16 6.30 -14.79
N LEU A 256 3.36 7.26 -14.31
CA LEU A 256 3.50 8.68 -14.61
C LEU A 256 4.78 9.26 -14.01
N HIS A 257 5.24 10.36 -14.56
CA HIS A 257 6.48 11.09 -14.21
C HIS A 257 7.79 10.33 -14.52
N ILE A 258 7.72 9.17 -15.17
CA ILE A 258 8.87 8.40 -15.65
C ILE A 258 9.14 8.77 -17.13
N ASP A 259 10.37 9.14 -17.45
CA ASP A 259 10.81 9.52 -18.82
C ASP A 259 11.93 8.63 -19.37
N THR A 260 12.28 7.56 -18.68
CA THR A 260 13.34 6.62 -19.06
C THR A 260 13.05 5.84 -20.34
N TYR A 261 11.77 5.62 -20.69
CA TYR A 261 11.38 4.82 -21.86
C TYR A 261 10.15 5.37 -22.61
N LYS A 262 9.52 6.43 -22.11
CA LYS A 262 8.33 7.08 -22.67
C LYS A 262 8.30 8.56 -22.26
N ARG A 263 7.30 9.31 -22.68
CA ARG A 263 7.07 10.66 -22.17
C ARG A 263 6.59 10.59 -20.73
N ALA A 264 7.04 11.51 -19.89
CA ALA A 264 6.70 11.57 -18.47
C ALA A 264 5.19 11.68 -18.19
N ASP A 265 4.47 12.37 -19.07
CA ASP A 265 3.01 12.59 -18.98
C ASP A 265 2.15 11.46 -19.56
N GLN A 266 2.78 10.38 -20.06
CA GLN A 266 2.07 9.25 -20.65
C GLN A 266 1.86 8.13 -19.63
N PRO A 267 0.62 7.81 -19.23
CA PRO A 267 0.34 6.65 -18.41
C PRO A 267 0.51 5.35 -19.20
N MET A 268 1.08 4.33 -18.58
CA MET A 268 1.33 3.02 -19.19
C MET A 268 0.52 1.90 -18.53
N TYR A 269 -0.28 2.22 -17.55
CA TYR A 269 -1.22 1.35 -16.88
C TYR A 269 -2.44 2.18 -16.47
N TYR A 270 -3.53 1.57 -16.09
CA TYR A 270 -4.64 2.30 -15.50
C TYR A 270 -4.41 2.48 -13.99
N GLY A 271 -4.34 3.72 -13.55
CA GLY A 271 -4.13 4.10 -12.17
C GLY A 271 -5.44 4.32 -11.43
N ALA A 272 -5.41 4.12 -10.14
CA ALA A 272 -6.44 4.53 -9.19
C ALA A 272 -5.77 4.76 -7.82
N ASN A 273 -6.50 4.61 -6.72
CA ASN A 273 -5.92 4.75 -5.39
C ASN A 273 -4.65 3.89 -5.23
N ASN A 274 -3.72 4.39 -4.43
CA ASN A 274 -2.46 3.71 -4.13
C ASN A 274 -2.17 3.80 -2.64
N HIS A 275 -1.68 2.71 -2.05
CA HIS A 275 -1.31 2.67 -0.64
C HIS A 275 -0.15 1.68 -0.48
N GLY A 276 0.77 1.99 0.40
CA GLY A 276 1.92 1.14 0.70
C GLY A 276 3.00 1.88 1.47
N SER A 277 4.12 1.22 1.67
CA SER A 277 5.20 1.74 2.50
C SER A 277 6.58 1.32 2.02
N ILE A 278 7.60 1.95 2.58
CA ILE A 278 9.00 1.60 2.31
C ILE A 278 9.57 0.75 3.44
N VAL A 279 10.53 -0.11 3.11
CA VAL A 279 11.23 -0.95 4.11
C VAL A 279 12.66 -1.24 3.67
N GLN A 280 13.56 -1.39 4.64
CA GLN A 280 14.91 -1.88 4.38
C GLN A 280 14.98 -3.39 4.56
N ILE A 281 15.36 -4.12 3.51
CA ILE A 281 15.52 -5.59 3.52
C ILE A 281 16.91 -5.92 3.00
N GLY A 282 17.72 -6.62 3.80
CA GLY A 282 19.07 -7.04 3.40
C GLY A 282 19.98 -5.89 2.95
N GLY A 283 19.83 -4.71 3.55
CA GLY A 283 20.63 -3.52 3.23
C GLY A 283 20.11 -2.69 2.06
N LYS A 284 19.10 -3.15 1.33
CA LYS A 284 18.42 -2.43 0.25
C LYS A 284 17.08 -1.89 0.72
N TRP A 285 16.64 -0.79 0.12
CA TRP A 285 15.30 -0.23 0.37
C TRP A 285 14.35 -0.65 -0.74
N TYR A 286 13.09 -0.84 -0.37
CA TYR A 286 12.00 -1.21 -1.28
C TYR A 286 10.78 -0.39 -0.97
N ILE A 287 10.01 -0.02 -2.02
CA ILE A 287 8.61 0.42 -1.91
C ILE A 287 7.70 -0.78 -2.12
N PHE A 288 6.71 -0.94 -1.26
CA PHE A 288 5.56 -1.80 -1.47
C PHE A 288 4.39 -0.90 -1.85
N TYR A 289 3.66 -1.28 -2.88
CA TYR A 289 2.52 -0.55 -3.42
C TYR A 289 1.57 -1.54 -4.08
N HIS A 290 0.47 -1.10 -4.68
CA HIS A 290 -0.42 -2.01 -5.37
C HIS A 290 -0.77 -1.54 -6.80
N ARG A 291 -1.18 -2.49 -7.63
CA ARG A 291 -1.77 -2.27 -8.95
C ARG A 291 -3.19 -2.80 -8.98
N HIS A 292 -4.01 -2.25 -9.86
CA HIS A 292 -5.40 -2.68 -10.08
C HIS A 292 -5.48 -3.81 -11.09
N THR A 293 -6.41 -4.73 -10.88
CA THR A 293 -6.65 -5.88 -11.76
C THR A 293 -8.14 -6.10 -11.97
N ASN A 294 -8.54 -7.11 -12.74
CA ASN A 294 -9.93 -7.50 -12.98
C ASN A 294 -10.82 -6.39 -13.56
N GLY A 295 -10.23 -5.33 -14.12
CA GLY A 295 -10.96 -4.19 -14.65
C GLY A 295 -11.73 -3.39 -13.60
N THR A 296 -11.31 -3.43 -12.34
CA THR A 296 -11.94 -2.74 -11.22
C THR A 296 -10.91 -2.13 -10.28
N VAL A 297 -11.33 -1.20 -9.42
CA VAL A 297 -10.52 -0.67 -8.32
C VAL A 297 -10.54 -1.56 -7.08
N TYR A 298 -11.39 -2.58 -7.04
CA TYR A 298 -11.65 -3.41 -5.86
C TYR A 298 -10.90 -4.74 -5.83
N SER A 299 -9.99 -4.99 -6.79
CA SER A 299 -9.15 -6.19 -6.82
C SER A 299 -7.71 -5.77 -7.07
N ARG A 300 -6.97 -5.54 -6.01
CA ARG A 300 -5.63 -4.92 -6.03
C ARG A 300 -4.56 -5.94 -5.66
N GLN A 301 -3.51 -6.03 -6.46
CA GLN A 301 -2.39 -6.93 -6.24
C GLN A 301 -1.17 -6.17 -5.73
N GLY A 302 -0.50 -6.69 -4.71
CA GLY A 302 0.72 -6.12 -4.16
C GLY A 302 1.90 -6.20 -5.13
N CYS A 303 2.58 -5.08 -5.32
CA CYS A 303 3.82 -4.93 -6.08
C CYS A 303 4.92 -4.34 -5.20
N MET A 304 6.18 -4.55 -5.57
CA MET A 304 7.31 -3.94 -4.90
C MET A 304 8.43 -3.60 -5.88
N GLU A 305 9.19 -2.54 -5.59
CA GLU A 305 10.36 -2.14 -6.37
C GLU A 305 11.53 -1.76 -5.46
N GLU A 306 12.76 -1.98 -5.92
CA GLU A 306 13.95 -1.49 -5.21
C GLU A 306 14.02 0.04 -5.29
N LEU A 307 14.29 0.70 -4.15
CA LEU A 307 14.41 2.14 -4.05
C LEU A 307 15.86 2.60 -3.96
N TYR A 308 16.14 3.69 -4.61
CA TYR A 308 17.41 4.38 -4.57
C TYR A 308 17.25 5.76 -3.95
N PHE A 309 18.25 6.16 -3.17
CA PHE A 309 18.30 7.47 -2.52
C PHE A 309 19.49 8.26 -3.02
N THR A 310 19.30 9.56 -3.16
CA THR A 310 20.39 10.49 -3.36
C THR A 310 21.21 10.66 -2.06
N GLU A 311 22.35 11.29 -2.14
CA GLU A 311 23.23 11.55 -0.97
C GLU A 311 22.52 12.41 0.10
N ASP A 312 21.66 13.33 -0.30
CA ASP A 312 20.86 14.18 0.59
C ASP A 312 19.55 13.50 1.08
N GLY A 313 19.35 12.21 0.77
CA GLY A 313 18.26 11.40 1.29
C GLY A 313 16.95 11.48 0.49
N LYS A 314 16.93 12.12 -0.69
CA LYS A 314 15.76 12.10 -1.55
C LYS A 314 15.56 10.73 -2.19
N ILE A 315 14.31 10.29 -2.29
CA ILE A 315 13.95 9.08 -3.02
C ILE A 315 13.93 9.38 -4.52
N ILE A 316 14.60 8.54 -5.31
CA ILE A 316 14.47 8.52 -6.76
C ILE A 316 13.21 7.74 -7.08
N GLN A 317 12.27 8.33 -7.81
CA GLN A 317 11.00 7.68 -8.15
C GLN A 317 11.24 6.33 -8.84
N ALA A 318 10.58 5.30 -8.33
CA ALA A 318 10.64 3.96 -8.89
C ALA A 318 9.72 3.82 -10.11
N GLU A 319 10.20 3.09 -11.12
CA GLU A 319 9.35 2.60 -12.22
C GLU A 319 8.53 1.39 -11.77
N MET A 320 7.31 1.24 -12.28
CA MET A 320 6.63 -0.05 -12.24
C MET A 320 7.33 -1.04 -13.15
N THR A 321 7.77 -2.18 -12.60
CA THR A 321 8.45 -3.20 -13.40
C THR A 321 7.84 -4.59 -13.23
N SER A 322 8.15 -5.50 -14.15
CA SER A 322 7.89 -6.92 -13.96
C SER A 322 8.91 -7.56 -12.99
N CYS A 323 10.01 -6.87 -12.69
CA CYS A 323 11.12 -7.43 -11.91
C CYS A 323 10.82 -7.56 -10.43
N GLY A 324 10.21 -6.53 -9.84
CA GLY A 324 9.84 -6.53 -8.42
C GLY A 324 10.94 -7.02 -7.46
N PRO A 325 10.66 -8.08 -6.69
CA PRO A 325 11.60 -8.61 -5.70
C PRO A 325 12.90 -9.18 -6.29
N ASN A 326 13.01 -9.34 -7.61
CA ASN A 326 14.27 -9.76 -8.25
C ASN A 326 15.37 -8.70 -8.12
N GLY A 327 14.99 -7.44 -7.94
CA GLY A 327 15.92 -6.32 -7.75
C GLY A 327 16.82 -6.08 -8.98
N GLY A 328 16.30 -6.29 -10.18
CA GLY A 328 16.98 -6.11 -11.45
C GLY A 328 16.40 -6.98 -12.57
N PRO A 329 16.91 -6.88 -13.79
CA PRO A 329 16.34 -7.57 -14.95
C PRO A 329 16.19 -9.07 -14.74
N LEU A 330 15.02 -9.60 -15.11
CA LEU A 330 14.71 -11.02 -15.14
C LEU A 330 15.58 -11.73 -16.19
N GLU A 331 15.82 -13.03 -16.05
CA GLU A 331 16.56 -13.79 -17.06
C GLU A 331 15.75 -13.85 -18.35
N GLY A 332 16.34 -13.49 -19.48
CA GLY A 332 15.74 -13.51 -20.81
C GLY A 332 15.58 -14.93 -21.41
N ARG A 333 15.42 -15.93 -20.56
CA ARG A 333 15.23 -17.34 -20.93
C ARG A 333 14.27 -18.01 -19.98
N GLY A 334 13.39 -18.86 -20.48
CA GLY A 334 12.42 -19.59 -19.68
C GLY A 334 11.00 -19.22 -20.04
N VAL A 335 10.07 -19.64 -19.21
CA VAL A 335 8.64 -19.36 -19.36
C VAL A 335 8.22 -18.41 -18.23
N TYR A 336 7.55 -17.36 -18.60
CA TYR A 336 7.02 -16.35 -17.67
C TYR A 336 5.52 -16.21 -17.84
N PRO A 337 4.77 -16.05 -16.75
CA PRO A 337 3.34 -15.83 -16.86
C PRO A 337 3.06 -14.43 -17.43
N ALA A 338 2.02 -14.32 -18.26
CA ALA A 338 1.67 -13.04 -18.87
C ALA A 338 1.20 -11.99 -17.84
N TYR A 339 0.67 -12.42 -16.70
CA TYR A 339 0.22 -11.49 -15.65
C TYR A 339 1.33 -10.67 -15.00
N ILE A 340 2.63 -10.94 -15.28
CA ILE A 340 3.72 -10.06 -14.81
C ILE A 340 3.87 -8.78 -15.65
N ALA A 341 3.00 -8.55 -16.64
CA ALA A 341 2.99 -7.31 -17.38
C ALA A 341 2.85 -6.11 -16.45
N CYS A 342 3.76 -5.15 -16.59
CA CYS A 342 3.78 -3.91 -15.82
C CYS A 342 3.21 -2.72 -16.61
N ASN A 343 3.01 -2.88 -17.91
CA ASN A 343 2.32 -1.91 -18.74
C ASN A 343 1.12 -2.59 -19.42
N LEU A 344 -0.04 -1.98 -19.29
CA LEU A 344 -1.27 -2.36 -19.98
C LEU A 344 -1.99 -1.11 -20.44
N PHE A 345 -2.11 -0.92 -21.76
CA PHE A 345 -2.78 0.24 -22.32
C PHE A 345 -3.42 -0.08 -23.67
N THR A 346 -4.20 0.84 -24.18
CA THR A 346 -4.82 0.75 -25.50
C THR A 346 -4.68 2.06 -26.26
N GLU A 347 -4.44 2.01 -27.56
CA GLU A 347 -4.44 3.19 -28.43
C GLU A 347 -5.84 3.78 -28.65
N ARG A 348 -6.89 3.05 -28.26
CA ARG A 348 -8.29 3.48 -28.43
C ARG A 348 -8.77 4.47 -27.39
N LYS A 349 -8.16 4.46 -26.22
CA LYS A 349 -8.53 5.30 -25.10
C LYS A 349 -7.30 5.56 -24.23
N GLU A 350 -7.12 6.78 -23.80
CA GLU A 350 -6.06 7.11 -22.86
C GLU A 350 -6.27 6.37 -21.54
N SER A 351 -5.18 5.82 -21.00
CA SER A 351 -5.21 5.23 -19.65
C SER A 351 -5.42 6.35 -18.65
N VAL A 352 -6.45 6.22 -17.82
CA VAL A 352 -6.86 7.24 -16.86
C VAL A 352 -7.26 6.57 -15.55
N TYR A 353 -7.45 7.41 -14.55
CA TYR A 353 -8.02 7.02 -13.28
C TYR A 353 -9.38 6.34 -13.47
N THR A 354 -9.54 5.12 -12.95
CA THR A 354 -10.68 4.24 -13.23
C THR A 354 -11.86 4.42 -12.29
N ALA A 355 -11.73 5.22 -11.21
CA ALA A 355 -12.78 5.40 -10.21
C ALA A 355 -13.96 6.25 -10.67
N ALA A 356 -13.86 6.92 -11.81
CA ALA A 356 -14.86 7.91 -12.24
C ALA A 356 -16.27 7.34 -12.53
N GLU A 357 -16.40 6.02 -12.72
CA GLU A 357 -17.68 5.38 -13.08
C GLU A 357 -17.96 4.13 -12.23
N GLY A 358 -17.89 4.26 -10.91
CA GLY A 358 -18.18 3.15 -9.99
C GLY A 358 -17.06 2.11 -9.89
N GLY A 359 -15.84 2.45 -10.28
CA GLY A 359 -14.66 1.61 -10.09
C GLY A 359 -14.46 0.51 -11.12
N TRP A 360 -15.18 0.54 -12.28
CA TRP A 360 -15.07 -0.45 -13.33
C TRP A 360 -14.49 0.14 -14.61
N MET A 361 -13.58 -0.62 -15.26
CA MET A 361 -13.05 -0.29 -16.58
C MET A 361 -14.00 -0.75 -17.68
N ASP A 362 -14.03 0.00 -18.78
CA ASP A 362 -14.70 -0.46 -19.98
C ASP A 362 -13.90 -1.60 -20.68
N GLY A 363 -14.58 -2.37 -21.54
CA GLY A 363 -14.01 -3.53 -22.22
C GLY A 363 -12.95 -3.24 -23.28
N TYR A 364 -12.48 -1.99 -23.44
CA TYR A 364 -11.42 -1.64 -24.39
C TYR A 364 -10.02 -1.82 -23.79
N PHE A 365 -9.89 -1.80 -22.47
CA PHE A 365 -8.60 -1.96 -21.84
C PHE A 365 -8.20 -3.43 -21.70
N PRO A 366 -6.93 -3.78 -21.97
CA PRO A 366 -6.39 -5.05 -21.53
C PRO A 366 -6.35 -5.08 -20.00
N ILE A 367 -6.73 -6.20 -19.41
CA ILE A 367 -6.76 -6.36 -17.95
C ILE A 367 -6.06 -7.65 -17.53
N ILE A 368 -5.42 -7.64 -16.37
CA ILE A 368 -5.01 -8.88 -15.69
C ILE A 368 -6.21 -9.39 -14.93
N THR A 369 -6.52 -10.67 -15.11
CA THR A 369 -7.63 -11.37 -14.43
C THR A 369 -7.28 -12.84 -14.24
N GLN A 370 -8.20 -13.60 -13.65
CA GLN A 370 -8.13 -15.06 -13.49
C GLN A 370 -9.50 -15.68 -13.77
N ASP A 371 -9.55 -17.00 -13.86
CA ASP A 371 -10.80 -17.76 -13.84
C ASP A 371 -11.18 -18.16 -12.40
N GLY A 372 -12.26 -18.89 -12.24
CA GLY A 372 -12.68 -19.43 -10.94
C GLY A 372 -13.42 -18.45 -10.04
N ARG A 373 -13.29 -18.65 -8.75
CA ARG A 373 -13.92 -17.90 -7.67
C ARG A 373 -12.84 -17.30 -6.77
N ASP A 374 -13.25 -16.43 -5.87
CA ASP A 374 -12.39 -15.96 -4.80
C ASP A 374 -11.86 -17.14 -3.95
N GLY A 375 -10.55 -17.14 -3.68
CA GLY A 375 -9.85 -18.23 -3.00
C GLY A 375 -9.44 -19.42 -3.88
N ASP A 376 -9.84 -19.48 -5.15
CA ASP A 376 -9.33 -20.48 -6.09
C ASP A 376 -7.89 -20.09 -6.52
N GLU A 377 -6.96 -21.04 -6.49
CA GLU A 377 -5.55 -20.84 -6.86
C GLU A 377 -5.36 -20.90 -8.39
N GLU A 378 -6.16 -20.16 -9.13
CA GLU A 378 -6.09 -20.10 -10.59
C GLU A 378 -5.06 -19.10 -11.06
N PRO A 379 -4.17 -19.44 -12.00
CA PRO A 379 -3.16 -18.52 -12.50
C PRO A 379 -3.80 -17.38 -13.29
N GLY A 380 -3.29 -16.16 -13.03
CA GLY A 380 -3.72 -14.97 -13.77
C GLY A 380 -3.30 -15.01 -15.25
N TYR A 381 -4.04 -14.27 -16.05
CA TYR A 381 -3.76 -14.04 -17.47
C TYR A 381 -4.15 -12.62 -17.89
N ILE A 382 -3.79 -12.21 -19.12
CA ILE A 382 -4.22 -10.93 -19.68
C ILE A 382 -5.46 -11.17 -20.56
N ALA A 383 -6.57 -10.57 -20.20
CA ALA A 383 -7.81 -10.55 -20.99
C ALA A 383 -7.91 -9.27 -21.83
N ASN A 384 -8.89 -9.20 -22.73
CA ASN A 384 -9.21 -8.05 -23.59
C ASN A 384 -8.06 -7.57 -24.49
N MET A 385 -7.19 -8.46 -24.93
CA MET A 385 -6.15 -8.16 -25.90
C MET A 385 -6.77 -7.98 -27.30
N GLN A 386 -7.32 -6.77 -27.53
CA GLN A 386 -7.95 -6.37 -28.78
C GLN A 386 -6.97 -5.59 -29.68
N ASN A 387 -7.37 -5.30 -30.93
CA ASN A 387 -6.58 -4.45 -31.82
C ASN A 387 -6.31 -3.07 -31.19
N GLY A 388 -5.04 -2.69 -31.09
CA GLY A 388 -4.56 -1.48 -30.42
C GLY A 388 -4.27 -1.65 -28.92
N ALA A 389 -4.52 -2.83 -28.33
CA ALA A 389 -4.11 -3.14 -26.98
C ALA A 389 -2.65 -3.56 -26.91
N SER A 390 -1.96 -3.16 -25.85
CA SER A 390 -0.55 -3.47 -25.61
C SER A 390 -0.32 -3.95 -24.18
N ALA A 391 0.56 -4.95 -24.05
CA ALA A 391 1.11 -5.41 -22.78
C ALA A 391 2.63 -5.29 -22.81
N GLY A 392 3.20 -4.63 -21.83
CA GLY A 392 4.64 -4.41 -21.72
C GLY A 392 5.24 -5.09 -20.49
N PHE A 393 6.46 -5.57 -20.67
CA PHE A 393 7.22 -6.31 -19.67
C PHE A 393 8.59 -5.66 -19.51
N LYS A 394 8.96 -5.25 -18.31
CA LYS A 394 10.24 -4.60 -17.98
C LYS A 394 10.83 -5.25 -16.70
N TYR A 395 12.11 -5.62 -16.64
CA TYR A 395 13.14 -5.68 -17.68
C TYR A 395 13.65 -7.12 -17.79
N PHE A 396 14.20 -7.46 -18.96
CA PHE A 396 14.78 -8.79 -19.20
C PHE A 396 16.21 -8.69 -19.70
N ARG A 397 17.08 -9.57 -19.21
CA ARG A 397 18.46 -9.69 -19.68
C ARG A 397 18.52 -10.58 -20.93
N CYS A 398 18.20 -10.01 -22.08
CA CYS A 398 18.15 -10.71 -23.34
C CYS A 398 19.53 -10.81 -24.00
N ARG A 399 20.19 -11.97 -23.87
CA ARG A 399 21.42 -12.27 -24.61
C ARG A 399 21.19 -13.45 -25.54
N ASN A 400 21.45 -13.27 -26.83
CA ASN A 400 21.30 -14.32 -27.86
C ASN A 400 19.90 -14.96 -27.88
N VAL A 401 18.85 -14.18 -27.63
CA VAL A 401 17.45 -14.62 -27.80
C VAL A 401 17.18 -14.81 -29.29
N ARG A 402 16.70 -15.99 -29.69
CA ARG A 402 16.37 -16.34 -31.06
C ARG A 402 14.88 -16.31 -31.34
N GLU A 403 14.07 -16.54 -30.32
CA GLU A 403 12.63 -16.66 -30.44
C GLU A 403 11.96 -16.19 -29.13
N ILE A 404 10.84 -15.51 -29.29
CA ILE A 404 9.88 -15.20 -28.21
C ILE A 404 8.54 -15.75 -28.68
N SER A 405 7.96 -16.65 -27.89
CA SER A 405 6.65 -17.24 -28.15
C SER A 405 5.64 -16.76 -27.10
N LEU A 406 4.43 -16.48 -27.54
CA LEU A 406 3.28 -16.19 -26.67
C LEU A 406 2.28 -17.32 -26.84
N THR A 407 1.76 -17.84 -25.71
CA THR A 407 0.73 -18.90 -25.67
C THR A 407 -0.44 -18.45 -24.83
#